data_2f819f196a8ea670fdf53c2f05d1fe87
#
_entry.id   2f819f196a8ea670fdf53c2f05d1fe87
#
_cell.length_a   1.000
_cell.length_b   1.000
_cell.length_c   1.000
_cell.angle_alpha   90.00
_cell.angle_beta   90.00
_cell.angle_gamma   90.00
#
_symmetry.space_group_name_H-M   'P 1'
#
loop_
_entity.id
_entity.type
_entity.pdbx_description
1 polymer ?
#
loop_
_entity_poly.entity_id
_entity_poly.type
_entity_poly.pdbx_seq_one_letter_code
_entity_poly.pdbx_strand_id
1 'polypeptide(L)'
;MTERLQKVTGIVLKETTLNENDKIVQVLSKELGVIKIYAKGAMRLKNKFHSSIGIFTYSDFVVYKPANSDLYQLNEASVKHIFHGLSENIDFLSLAMYMSELTVEVTVPNDKNNDILRLFLNTLHIMTSKRWNVDMCKAAFEMRLMADIGFMPNIVGCCHCGRYEAETFYFIISKGEMYCQNCFHTAAELPQDVIKLKMPSVMALRYFILADMEQMFSFDLAKPYQLPVFKICEEYVLKQTGRFYNTLNFFKD
;
A
#
# COMPACT_ATOMS: atom_id res chain seq x y z
N MET A 1 1.18 26.11 28.41
CA MET A 1 1.95 24.94 27.94
C MET A 1 2.43 25.28 26.54
N THR A 2 3.75 25.34 26.33
CA THR A 2 4.32 25.63 25.00
C THR A 2 4.01 24.44 24.09
N GLU A 3 3.20 24.66 23.04
CA GLU A 3 2.91 23.67 22.00
C GLU A 3 4.23 23.24 21.35
N ARG A 4 4.59 21.98 21.52
CA ARG A 4 5.88 21.48 21.04
C ARG A 4 5.82 21.23 19.55
N LEU A 5 6.56 22.00 18.76
CA LEU A 5 6.74 21.76 17.34
C LEU A 5 7.45 20.44 17.09
N GLN A 6 6.94 19.67 16.12
CA GLN A 6 7.50 18.39 15.69
C GLN A 6 7.79 18.44 14.19
N LYS A 7 8.93 17.89 13.80
CA LYS A 7 9.27 17.68 12.39
C LYS A 7 8.83 16.28 11.99
N VAL A 8 8.11 16.17 10.89
CA VAL A 8 7.67 14.91 10.30
C VAL A 8 7.92 14.93 8.81
N THR A 9 8.34 13.80 8.27
CA THR A 9 8.54 13.60 6.83
C THR A 9 7.56 12.59 6.32
N GLY A 10 6.80 12.90 5.27
CA GLY A 10 5.76 11.99 4.79
C GLY A 10 5.19 12.36 3.44
N ILE A 11 4.32 11.49 2.93
CA ILE A 11 3.59 11.68 1.68
C ILE A 11 2.12 11.98 1.97
N VAL A 12 1.54 12.93 1.21
CA VAL A 12 0.12 13.27 1.30
C VAL A 12 -0.71 12.18 0.60
N LEU A 13 -1.53 11.47 1.36
CA LEU A 13 -2.40 10.41 0.86
C LEU A 13 -3.79 10.91 0.45
N LYS A 14 -4.29 11.94 1.12
CA LYS A 14 -5.64 12.48 0.89
C LYS A 14 -5.72 13.94 1.25
N GLU A 15 -6.49 14.68 0.45
CA GLU A 15 -6.88 16.06 0.72
C GLU A 15 -8.39 16.13 0.96
N THR A 16 -8.80 16.94 1.91
CA THR A 16 -10.21 17.24 2.18
C THR A 16 -10.37 18.74 2.39
N THR A 17 -11.18 19.39 1.58
CA THR A 17 -11.53 20.80 1.77
C THR A 17 -12.47 20.90 2.97
N LEU A 18 -12.12 21.70 3.96
CA LEU A 18 -12.92 21.91 5.16
C LEU A 18 -13.89 23.09 5.00
N ASN A 19 -13.41 24.17 4.39
CA ASN A 19 -14.16 25.38 4.07
C ASN A 19 -13.52 26.08 2.87
N GLU A 20 -13.96 27.27 2.50
CA GLU A 20 -13.44 28.04 1.36
C GLU A 20 -11.92 28.32 1.41
N ASN A 21 -11.32 28.29 2.59
CA ASN A 21 -9.92 28.69 2.77
C ASN A 21 -8.99 27.56 3.26
N ASP A 22 -9.53 26.50 3.88
CA ASP A 22 -8.75 25.58 4.67
C ASP A 22 -8.89 24.14 4.17
N LYS A 23 -7.80 23.37 4.33
CA LYS A 23 -7.76 21.93 4.03
C LYS A 23 -7.38 21.10 5.24
N ILE A 24 -7.83 19.86 5.24
CA ILE A 24 -7.24 18.79 6.06
C ILE A 24 -6.54 17.85 5.10
N VAL A 25 -5.27 17.55 5.38
CA VAL A 25 -4.51 16.53 4.63
C VAL A 25 -4.20 15.33 5.51
N GLN A 26 -4.34 14.13 4.97
CA GLN A 26 -3.84 12.91 5.59
C GLN A 26 -2.46 12.61 5.05
N VAL A 27 -1.50 12.43 5.94
CA VAL A 27 -0.11 12.21 5.61
C VAL A 27 0.36 10.89 6.21
N LEU A 28 0.91 10.01 5.37
CA LEU A 28 1.66 8.85 5.82
C LEU A 28 3.07 9.33 6.15
N SER A 29 3.39 9.41 7.43
CA SER A 29 4.66 9.96 7.91
C SER A 29 5.57 8.88 8.49
N LYS A 30 6.86 9.14 8.38
CA LYS A 30 7.93 8.31 8.95
C LYS A 30 7.86 8.21 10.48
N GLU A 31 7.58 9.34 11.14
CA GLU A 31 7.72 9.51 12.58
C GLU A 31 6.44 9.16 13.36
N LEU A 32 5.27 9.33 12.73
CA LEU A 32 3.97 9.29 13.40
C LEU A 32 2.93 8.39 12.69
N GLY A 33 3.34 7.61 11.66
CA GLY A 33 2.37 6.85 10.85
C GLY A 33 1.39 7.75 10.11
N VAL A 34 0.13 7.34 9.98
CA VAL A 34 -0.90 8.15 9.33
C VAL A 34 -1.43 9.21 10.30
N ILE A 35 -1.25 10.47 9.95
CA ILE A 35 -1.72 11.64 10.71
C ILE A 35 -2.61 12.54 9.87
N LYS A 36 -3.50 13.30 10.54
CA LYS A 36 -4.32 14.34 9.93
C LYS A 36 -3.76 15.71 10.30
N ILE A 37 -3.48 16.53 9.28
CA ILE A 37 -2.92 17.87 9.45
C ILE A 37 -3.92 18.91 8.92
N TYR A 38 -4.30 19.84 9.77
CA TYR A 38 -5.09 21.02 9.40
C TYR A 38 -4.16 22.08 8.83
N ALA A 39 -4.42 22.47 7.59
CA ALA A 39 -3.67 23.48 6.86
C ALA A 39 -4.51 24.74 6.68
N LYS A 40 -4.33 25.70 7.60
CA LYS A 40 -5.08 26.97 7.59
C LYS A 40 -4.69 27.82 6.37
N GLY A 41 -5.67 28.37 5.69
CA GLY A 41 -5.46 29.23 4.52
C GLY A 41 -4.90 28.50 3.31
N ALA A 42 -4.96 27.17 3.27
CA ALA A 42 -4.40 26.33 2.21
C ALA A 42 -4.96 26.60 0.81
N MET A 43 -6.22 27.09 0.73
CA MET A 43 -6.91 27.40 -0.53
C MET A 43 -6.68 28.83 -1.02
N ARG A 44 -6.01 29.70 -0.26
CA ARG A 44 -5.74 31.07 -0.66
C ARG A 44 -4.74 31.14 -1.80
N LEU A 45 -4.94 32.02 -2.77
CA LEU A 45 -4.09 32.19 -3.97
C LEU A 45 -2.59 32.39 -3.67
N LYS A 46 -2.24 33.04 -2.55
CA LYS A 46 -0.86 33.25 -2.10
C LYS A 46 -0.43 32.30 -0.98
N ASN A 47 -0.98 31.10 -0.95
CA ASN A 47 -0.61 30.13 0.08
C ASN A 47 0.81 29.57 -0.18
N LYS A 48 1.67 29.70 0.82
CA LYS A 48 3.05 29.17 0.80
C LYS A 48 3.14 27.64 0.84
N PHE A 49 2.04 26.94 1.16
CA PHE A 49 2.03 25.48 1.30
C PHE A 49 1.47 24.73 0.08
N HIS A 50 0.96 25.45 -0.92
CA HIS A 50 0.17 24.86 -2.01
C HIS A 50 0.85 23.63 -2.64
N SER A 51 2.14 23.74 -2.99
CA SER A 51 2.90 22.63 -3.59
C SER A 51 3.25 21.51 -2.60
N SER A 52 3.41 21.85 -1.30
CA SER A 52 3.89 20.90 -0.28
C SER A 52 2.80 20.01 0.28
N ILE A 53 1.54 20.40 0.17
CA ILE A 53 0.37 19.68 0.69
C ILE A 53 -0.50 19.06 -0.39
N GLY A 54 -0.06 19.12 -1.65
CA GLY A 54 -0.75 18.46 -2.78
C GLY A 54 -0.73 16.95 -2.65
N ILE A 55 -1.77 16.29 -3.17
CA ILE A 55 -1.87 14.82 -3.13
C ILE A 55 -0.64 14.17 -3.77
N PHE A 56 -0.13 13.12 -3.16
CA PHE A 56 1.09 12.39 -3.56
C PHE A 56 2.37 13.24 -3.58
N THR A 57 2.37 14.39 -2.91
CA THR A 57 3.60 15.13 -2.66
C THR A 57 4.31 14.59 -1.42
N TYR A 58 5.58 14.22 -1.55
CA TYR A 58 6.45 13.84 -0.46
C TYR A 58 7.14 15.10 0.08
N SER A 59 6.94 15.41 1.36
CA SER A 59 7.32 16.69 1.98
C SER A 59 7.83 16.53 3.41
N ASP A 60 8.60 17.52 3.86
CA ASP A 60 8.87 17.75 5.26
C ASP A 60 7.84 18.73 5.81
N PHE A 61 7.28 18.42 6.97
CA PHE A 61 6.30 19.22 7.68
C PHE A 61 6.80 19.59 9.07
N VAL A 62 6.51 20.81 9.49
CA VAL A 62 6.61 21.21 10.90
C VAL A 62 5.18 21.36 11.41
N VAL A 63 4.83 20.53 12.37
CA VAL A 63 3.48 20.47 12.93
C VAL A 63 3.50 20.58 14.45
N TYR A 64 2.36 20.92 15.04
CA TYR A 64 2.13 20.79 16.46
C TYR A 64 0.75 20.21 16.73
N LYS A 65 0.59 19.51 17.85
CA LYS A 65 -0.69 18.92 18.24
C LYS A 65 -1.27 19.71 19.41
N PRO A 66 -2.41 20.41 19.22
CA PRO A 66 -3.13 21.06 20.32
C PRO A 66 -3.60 20.02 21.34
N ALA A 67 -3.65 20.37 22.62
CA ALA A 67 -3.98 19.45 23.71
C ALA A 67 -5.37 18.78 23.57
N ASN A 68 -6.33 19.49 22.98
CA ASN A 68 -7.73 19.05 22.86
C ASN A 68 -8.10 18.75 21.39
N SER A 69 -7.18 18.32 20.56
CA SER A 69 -7.43 18.04 19.14
C SER A 69 -6.74 16.78 18.67
N ASP A 70 -7.43 16.00 17.83
CA ASP A 70 -6.82 14.87 17.10
C ASP A 70 -6.12 15.32 15.81
N LEU A 71 -6.30 16.58 15.42
CA LEU A 71 -5.67 17.17 14.25
C LEU A 71 -4.37 17.88 14.64
N TYR A 72 -3.30 17.58 13.92
CA TYR A 72 -2.09 18.40 13.94
C TYR A 72 -2.35 19.71 13.21
N GLN A 73 -1.69 20.78 13.64
CA GLN A 73 -1.73 22.08 12.96
C GLN A 73 -0.44 22.23 12.14
N LEU A 74 -0.58 22.65 10.88
CA LEU A 74 0.53 22.93 10.00
C LEU A 74 1.17 24.29 10.34
N ASN A 75 2.46 24.28 10.63
CA ASN A 75 3.26 25.51 10.82
C ASN A 75 4.10 25.81 9.58
N GLU A 76 4.84 24.80 9.07
CA GLU A 76 5.68 24.89 7.88
C GLU A 76 5.61 23.61 7.07
N ALA A 77 5.83 23.74 5.75
CA ALA A 77 6.00 22.61 4.86
C ALA A 77 6.96 22.93 3.73
N SER A 78 7.77 21.95 3.32
CA SER A 78 8.68 22.06 2.18
C SER A 78 8.67 20.76 1.37
N VAL A 79 8.61 20.91 0.05
CA VAL A 79 8.60 19.76 -0.89
C VAL A 79 9.95 19.08 -0.89
N LYS A 80 9.93 17.75 -0.83
CA LYS A 80 11.08 16.87 -1.11
C LYS A 80 11.00 16.27 -2.50
N HIS A 81 9.83 15.77 -2.88
CA HIS A 81 9.64 15.14 -4.18
C HIS A 81 8.18 15.20 -4.64
N ILE A 82 7.97 15.41 -5.93
CA ILE A 82 6.67 15.33 -6.59
C ILE A 82 6.74 14.25 -7.66
N PHE A 83 5.81 13.32 -7.63
CA PHE A 83 5.72 12.23 -8.62
C PHE A 83 4.93 12.71 -9.85
N HIS A 84 5.56 13.54 -10.69
CA HIS A 84 4.90 14.17 -11.87
C HIS A 84 4.26 13.15 -12.81
N GLY A 85 4.88 11.99 -13.01
CA GLY A 85 4.35 10.93 -13.88
C GLY A 85 3.00 10.34 -13.47
N LEU A 86 2.52 10.59 -12.23
CA LEU A 86 1.20 10.13 -11.80
C LEU A 86 0.06 10.85 -12.52
N SER A 87 0.21 12.15 -12.79
CA SER A 87 -0.82 12.95 -13.48
C SER A 87 -0.88 12.71 -14.99
N GLU A 88 0.13 12.05 -15.55
CA GLU A 88 0.22 11.76 -16.98
C GLU A 88 -0.49 10.46 -17.40
N ASN A 89 -0.84 9.61 -16.42
CA ASN A 89 -1.44 8.30 -16.67
C ASN A 89 -2.54 8.02 -15.65
N ILE A 90 -3.75 7.80 -16.16
CA ILE A 90 -4.94 7.56 -15.33
C ILE A 90 -4.82 6.27 -14.49
N ASP A 91 -4.21 5.22 -15.05
CA ASP A 91 -4.02 3.95 -14.33
C ASP A 91 -3.07 4.13 -13.15
N PHE A 92 -2.01 4.96 -13.32
CA PHE A 92 -1.08 5.27 -12.24
C PHE A 92 -1.77 6.06 -11.13
N LEU A 93 -2.58 7.05 -11.51
CA LEU A 93 -3.32 7.85 -10.55
C LEU A 93 -4.35 6.99 -9.81
N SER A 94 -5.11 6.16 -10.53
CA SER A 94 -6.12 5.26 -9.95
C SER A 94 -5.49 4.27 -8.96
N LEU A 95 -4.36 3.67 -9.32
CA LEU A 95 -3.62 2.79 -8.42
C LEU A 95 -3.10 3.54 -7.18
N ALA A 96 -2.54 4.74 -7.35
CA ALA A 96 -2.06 5.54 -6.21
C ALA A 96 -3.20 5.90 -5.25
N MET A 97 -4.39 6.21 -5.77
CA MET A 97 -5.60 6.46 -4.97
C MET A 97 -6.04 5.21 -4.19
N TYR A 98 -6.05 4.05 -4.85
CA TYR A 98 -6.34 2.78 -4.19
C TYR A 98 -5.31 2.45 -3.10
N MET A 99 -4.03 2.57 -3.39
CA MET A 99 -2.97 2.37 -2.40
C MET A 99 -3.15 3.29 -1.19
N SER A 100 -3.58 4.54 -1.40
CA SER A 100 -3.85 5.48 -0.32
C SER A 100 -5.03 5.06 0.54
N GLU A 101 -6.15 4.69 -0.09
CA GLU A 101 -7.35 4.23 0.63
C GLU A 101 -7.02 2.99 1.47
N LEU A 102 -6.37 2.00 0.87
CA LEU A 102 -5.95 0.78 1.54
C LEU A 102 -5.00 1.08 2.71
N THR A 103 -3.97 1.90 2.49
CA THR A 103 -2.99 2.24 3.55
C THR A 103 -3.67 2.92 4.74
N VAL A 104 -4.54 3.90 4.49
CA VAL A 104 -5.26 4.61 5.56
C VAL A 104 -6.13 3.66 6.37
N GLU A 105 -6.74 2.68 5.70
CA GLU A 105 -7.67 1.75 6.34
C GLU A 105 -6.97 0.71 7.22
N VAL A 106 -5.83 0.19 6.77
CA VAL A 106 -5.16 -0.94 7.45
C VAL A 106 -4.10 -0.50 8.46
N THR A 107 -3.71 0.78 8.46
CA THR A 107 -2.69 1.28 9.39
C THR A 107 -3.31 1.82 10.67
N VAL A 108 -2.65 1.57 11.80
CA VAL A 108 -3.05 2.16 13.08
C VAL A 108 -2.60 3.62 13.12
N PRO A 109 -3.49 4.58 13.41
CA PRO A 109 -3.12 5.99 13.54
C PRO A 109 -2.03 6.20 14.61
N ASN A 110 -1.05 7.04 14.29
CA ASN A 110 0.11 7.36 15.15
C ASN A 110 1.04 6.18 15.45
N ASP A 111 0.92 5.08 14.73
CA ASP A 111 1.87 3.97 14.81
C ASP A 111 2.99 4.18 13.78
N LYS A 112 4.25 4.18 14.28
CA LYS A 112 5.42 4.39 13.44
C LYS A 112 5.64 3.18 12.54
N ASN A 113 5.45 3.34 11.26
CA ASN A 113 5.79 2.31 10.30
C ASN A 113 6.54 2.89 9.10
N ASN A 114 7.86 2.95 9.22
CA ASN A 114 8.72 3.46 8.16
C ASN A 114 8.70 2.55 6.91
N ASP A 115 8.45 1.26 7.08
CA ASP A 115 8.48 0.30 5.96
C ASP A 115 7.26 0.48 5.06
N ILE A 116 6.08 0.81 5.62
CA ILE A 116 4.90 1.16 4.82
C ILE A 116 5.15 2.43 3.99
N LEU A 117 5.78 3.45 4.57
CA LEU A 117 6.14 4.67 3.82
C LEU A 117 7.13 4.36 2.69
N ARG A 118 8.16 3.55 2.97
CA ARG A 118 9.14 3.11 1.95
C ARG A 118 8.46 2.30 0.85
N LEU A 119 7.59 1.36 1.21
CA LEU A 119 6.81 0.58 0.26
C LEU A 119 5.99 1.48 -0.66
N PHE A 120 5.27 2.43 -0.08
CA PHE A 120 4.44 3.38 -0.83
C PHE A 120 5.27 4.20 -1.83
N LEU A 121 6.35 4.82 -1.36
CA LEU A 121 7.23 5.66 -2.18
C LEU A 121 7.93 4.85 -3.29
N ASN A 122 8.42 3.65 -2.98
CA ASN A 122 9.08 2.78 -3.96
C ASN A 122 8.09 2.30 -5.02
N THR A 123 6.86 1.94 -4.65
CA THR A 123 5.83 1.55 -5.62
C THR A 123 5.50 2.69 -6.56
N LEU A 124 5.32 3.93 -6.07
CA LEU A 124 5.13 5.10 -6.91
C LEU A 124 6.30 5.34 -7.87
N HIS A 125 7.53 5.18 -7.38
CA HIS A 125 8.74 5.35 -8.20
C HIS A 125 8.83 4.30 -9.32
N ILE A 126 8.60 3.03 -9.02
CA ILE A 126 8.64 1.95 -10.01
C ILE A 126 7.55 2.13 -11.06
N MET A 127 6.34 2.47 -10.63
CA MET A 127 5.20 2.72 -11.49
C MET A 127 5.47 3.89 -12.46
N THR A 128 5.93 5.03 -11.96
CA THR A 128 6.23 6.21 -12.79
C THR A 128 7.46 6.01 -13.66
N SER A 129 8.39 5.13 -13.30
CA SER A 129 9.54 4.76 -14.15
C SER A 129 9.19 3.79 -15.29
N LYS A 130 7.93 3.30 -15.34
CA LYS A 130 7.40 2.35 -16.34
C LYS A 130 8.19 1.03 -16.43
N ARG A 131 8.84 0.62 -15.34
CA ARG A 131 9.60 -0.64 -15.28
C ARG A 131 8.69 -1.86 -15.18
N TRP A 132 7.56 -1.71 -14.47
CA TRP A 132 6.55 -2.75 -14.31
C TRP A 132 5.20 -2.27 -14.83
N ASN A 133 4.34 -3.22 -15.20
CA ASN A 133 2.95 -2.90 -15.45
C ASN A 133 2.22 -2.58 -14.13
N VAL A 134 1.11 -1.90 -14.23
CA VAL A 134 0.36 -1.38 -13.07
C VAL A 134 -0.15 -2.52 -12.18
N ASP A 135 -0.60 -3.63 -12.79
CA ASP A 135 -1.10 -4.80 -12.04
C ASP A 135 -0.01 -5.47 -11.21
N MET A 136 1.21 -5.55 -11.72
CA MET A 136 2.35 -6.05 -10.96
C MET A 136 2.70 -5.14 -9.79
N CYS A 137 2.66 -3.81 -9.99
CA CYS A 137 2.87 -2.84 -8.92
C CYS A 137 1.79 -2.99 -7.84
N LYS A 138 0.51 -3.13 -8.24
CA LYS A 138 -0.62 -3.38 -7.36
C LYS A 138 -0.42 -4.64 -6.52
N ALA A 139 -0.17 -5.78 -7.18
CA ALA A 139 -0.02 -7.08 -6.52
C ALA A 139 1.15 -7.09 -5.52
N ALA A 140 2.29 -6.51 -5.90
CA ALA A 140 3.45 -6.40 -5.01
C ALA A 140 3.15 -5.52 -3.78
N PHE A 141 2.50 -4.36 -3.99
CA PHE A 141 2.09 -3.47 -2.92
C PHE A 141 1.12 -4.14 -1.95
N GLU A 142 0.05 -4.75 -2.48
CA GLU A 142 -0.98 -5.45 -1.69
C GLU A 142 -0.37 -6.52 -0.80
N MET A 143 0.40 -7.43 -1.38
CA MET A 143 0.94 -8.57 -0.66
C MET A 143 1.98 -8.15 0.38
N ARG A 144 2.85 -7.20 0.03
CA ARG A 144 3.84 -6.67 0.96
C ARG A 144 3.20 -5.89 2.10
N LEU A 145 2.21 -5.04 1.82
CA LEU A 145 1.50 -4.29 2.84
C LEU A 145 0.83 -5.23 3.85
N MET A 146 0.15 -6.30 3.37
CA MET A 146 -0.44 -7.30 4.26
C MET A 146 0.60 -7.95 5.16
N ALA A 147 1.77 -8.29 4.63
CA ALA A 147 2.86 -8.87 5.42
C ALA A 147 3.39 -7.88 6.47
N ASP A 148 3.61 -6.61 6.09
CA ASP A 148 4.17 -5.57 6.97
C ASP A 148 3.22 -5.17 8.11
N ILE A 149 1.91 -5.35 7.95
CA ILE A 149 0.90 -5.12 9.01
C ILE A 149 0.55 -6.38 9.82
N GLY A 150 1.25 -7.51 9.59
CA GLY A 150 1.07 -8.75 10.36
C GLY A 150 0.08 -9.76 9.78
N PHE A 151 -0.48 -9.51 8.59
CA PHE A 151 -1.33 -10.46 7.86
C PHE A 151 -0.55 -11.21 6.76
N MET A 152 0.68 -11.63 7.08
CA MET A 152 1.50 -12.38 6.14
C MET A 152 0.91 -13.77 5.87
N PRO A 153 0.61 -14.15 4.61
CA PRO A 153 0.14 -15.48 4.29
C PRO A 153 1.26 -16.53 4.44
N ASN A 154 0.88 -17.76 4.76
CA ASN A 154 1.82 -18.87 4.87
C ASN A 154 2.12 -19.47 3.49
N ILE A 155 3.11 -18.90 2.80
CA ILE A 155 3.50 -19.27 1.43
C ILE A 155 4.94 -19.78 1.30
N VAL A 156 5.66 -19.93 2.42
CA VAL A 156 7.04 -20.42 2.39
C VAL A 156 7.12 -21.89 1.91
N GLY A 157 6.14 -22.70 2.30
CA GLY A 157 6.05 -24.09 1.88
C GLY A 157 4.62 -24.62 1.98
N CYS A 158 4.43 -25.89 1.72
CA CYS A 158 3.16 -26.56 1.97
C CYS A 158 2.84 -26.58 3.46
N CYS A 159 1.69 -26.05 3.86
CA CYS A 159 1.30 -25.97 5.28
C CYS A 159 1.18 -27.33 5.96
N HIS A 160 0.99 -28.43 5.21
CA HIS A 160 0.88 -29.77 5.75
C HIS A 160 2.22 -30.50 5.83
N CYS A 161 3.02 -30.53 4.75
CA CYS A 161 4.24 -31.34 4.67
C CYS A 161 5.54 -30.55 4.57
N GLY A 162 5.47 -29.19 4.60
CA GLY A 162 6.63 -28.31 4.52
C GLY A 162 7.30 -28.24 3.15
N ARG A 163 6.80 -28.95 2.13
CA ARG A 163 7.43 -29.00 0.81
C ARG A 163 7.56 -27.59 0.22
N TYR A 164 8.78 -27.21 -0.11
CA TYR A 164 9.10 -25.89 -0.66
C TYR A 164 8.84 -25.79 -2.15
N GLU A 165 9.08 -26.86 -2.92
CA GLU A 165 8.90 -26.93 -4.37
C GLU A 165 7.92 -28.05 -4.75
N ALA A 166 7.01 -27.75 -5.66
CA ALA A 166 6.08 -28.73 -6.27
C ALA A 166 5.67 -28.24 -7.65
N GLU A 167 5.23 -29.14 -8.51
CA GLU A 167 4.72 -28.78 -9.84
C GLU A 167 3.51 -27.83 -9.74
N THR A 168 2.68 -28.06 -8.72
CA THR A 168 1.45 -27.30 -8.49
C THR A 168 1.23 -27.10 -7.00
N PHE A 169 0.83 -25.89 -6.65
CA PHE A 169 0.33 -25.51 -5.35
C PHE A 169 -1.12 -25.02 -5.44
N TYR A 170 -1.82 -25.08 -4.33
CA TYR A 170 -3.17 -24.58 -4.16
C TYR A 170 -3.18 -23.61 -2.99
N PHE A 171 -3.55 -22.37 -3.24
CA PHE A 171 -3.64 -21.34 -2.23
C PHE A 171 -5.10 -21.14 -1.81
N ILE A 172 -5.37 -21.24 -0.50
CA ILE A 172 -6.69 -21.03 0.09
C ILE A 172 -6.75 -19.61 0.62
N ILE A 173 -7.54 -18.75 -0.02
CA ILE A 173 -7.56 -17.31 0.24
C ILE A 173 -8.03 -17.01 1.67
N SER A 174 -9.12 -17.63 2.12
CA SER A 174 -9.68 -17.39 3.46
C SER A 174 -8.73 -17.75 4.59
N LYS A 175 -7.83 -18.70 4.36
CA LYS A 175 -6.85 -19.16 5.36
C LYS A 175 -5.49 -18.48 5.22
N GLY A 176 -5.17 -17.94 4.03
CA GLY A 176 -3.83 -17.49 3.72
C GLY A 176 -2.80 -18.63 3.70
N GLU A 177 -3.21 -19.83 3.32
CA GLU A 177 -2.41 -21.05 3.39
C GLU A 177 -2.20 -21.67 2.01
N MET A 178 -1.04 -22.29 1.84
CA MET A 178 -0.67 -22.96 0.59
C MET A 178 -0.42 -24.44 0.81
N TYR A 179 -0.96 -25.28 -0.08
CA TYR A 179 -0.82 -26.74 -0.05
C TYR A 179 -0.24 -27.24 -1.37
N CYS A 180 0.70 -28.18 -1.32
CA CYS A 180 1.14 -28.87 -2.52
C CYS A 180 0.06 -29.83 -3.06
N GLN A 181 0.15 -30.21 -4.33
CA GLN A 181 -0.83 -31.04 -5.00
C GLN A 181 -1.16 -32.33 -4.23
N ASN A 182 -0.17 -33.01 -3.68
CA ASN A 182 -0.38 -34.27 -2.95
C ASN A 182 -1.19 -34.06 -1.67
N CYS A 183 -0.87 -33.01 -0.88
CA CYS A 183 -1.57 -32.73 0.37
C CYS A 183 -2.96 -32.13 0.17
N PHE A 184 -3.13 -31.35 -0.89
CA PHE A 184 -4.44 -30.74 -1.20
C PHE A 184 -5.50 -31.77 -1.56
N HIS A 185 -5.15 -32.78 -2.37
CA HIS A 185 -6.10 -33.84 -2.78
C HIS A 185 -6.42 -34.87 -1.67
N THR A 186 -5.70 -34.85 -0.57
CA THR A 186 -6.02 -35.70 0.60
C THR A 186 -6.93 -35.01 1.60
N ALA A 187 -7.30 -33.75 1.40
CA ALA A 187 -8.22 -33.02 2.28
C ALA A 187 -9.65 -33.57 2.15
N ALA A 188 -10.33 -33.75 3.27
CA ALA A 188 -11.69 -34.31 3.31
C ALA A 188 -12.73 -33.37 2.69
N GLU A 189 -12.52 -32.07 2.75
CA GLU A 189 -13.36 -31.02 2.15
C GLU A 189 -12.50 -30.04 1.36
N LEU A 190 -12.89 -29.75 0.14
CA LEU A 190 -12.20 -28.78 -0.72
C LEU A 190 -12.81 -27.39 -0.51
N PRO A 191 -12.03 -26.38 -0.09
CA PRO A 191 -12.52 -25.02 0.01
C PRO A 191 -12.95 -24.48 -1.35
N GLN A 192 -13.90 -23.53 -1.37
CA GLN A 192 -14.38 -22.92 -2.60
C GLN A 192 -13.45 -21.80 -3.12
N ASP A 193 -12.72 -21.16 -2.22
CA ASP A 193 -11.85 -20.01 -2.48
C ASP A 193 -10.39 -20.43 -2.69
N VAL A 194 -10.17 -21.30 -3.68
CA VAL A 194 -8.86 -21.88 -3.99
C VAL A 194 -8.34 -21.40 -5.32
N ILE A 195 -7.09 -20.97 -5.35
CA ILE A 195 -6.39 -20.63 -6.58
C ILE A 195 -5.22 -21.58 -6.79
N LYS A 196 -5.18 -22.18 -8.00
CA LYS A 196 -4.09 -23.05 -8.44
C LYS A 196 -2.89 -22.23 -8.89
N LEU A 197 -1.70 -22.57 -8.41
CA LEU A 197 -0.44 -21.90 -8.69
C LEU A 197 0.58 -22.86 -9.30
N LYS A 198 1.31 -22.36 -10.28
CA LYS A 198 2.57 -22.95 -10.74
C LYS A 198 3.74 -22.29 -10.02
N MET A 199 4.88 -22.98 -10.02
CA MET A 199 6.08 -22.55 -9.28
C MET A 199 6.51 -21.10 -9.53
N PRO A 200 6.51 -20.55 -10.77
CA PRO A 200 6.84 -19.14 -11.00
C PRO A 200 5.92 -18.16 -10.26
N SER A 201 4.61 -18.43 -10.19
CA SER A 201 3.65 -17.62 -9.43
C SER A 201 3.91 -17.68 -7.92
N VAL A 202 4.25 -18.85 -7.40
CA VAL A 202 4.61 -19.03 -5.98
C VAL A 202 5.89 -18.25 -5.66
N MET A 203 6.88 -18.33 -6.53
CA MET A 203 8.14 -17.58 -6.35
C MET A 203 7.92 -16.06 -6.36
N ALA A 204 7.04 -15.56 -7.23
CA ALA A 204 6.67 -14.15 -7.26
C ALA A 204 6.03 -13.69 -5.93
N LEU A 205 5.05 -14.44 -5.40
CA LEU A 205 4.43 -14.15 -4.10
C LEU A 205 5.45 -14.15 -2.96
N ARG A 206 6.33 -15.15 -2.91
CA ARG A 206 7.43 -15.20 -1.92
C ARG A 206 8.35 -14.00 -2.05
N TYR A 207 8.67 -13.60 -3.28
CA TYR A 207 9.55 -12.49 -3.55
C TYR A 207 8.97 -11.16 -3.08
N PHE A 208 7.67 -10.92 -3.30
CA PHE A 208 6.97 -9.74 -2.79
C PHE A 208 7.09 -9.62 -1.27
N ILE A 209 7.02 -10.73 -0.55
CA ILE A 209 6.99 -10.72 0.92
C ILE A 209 8.39 -10.77 1.52
N LEU A 210 9.27 -11.64 1.00
CA LEU A 210 10.51 -12.03 1.68
C LEU A 210 11.74 -11.28 1.17
N ALA A 211 11.69 -10.69 -0.03
CA ALA A 211 12.83 -9.95 -0.55
C ALA A 211 13.00 -8.60 0.19
N ASP A 212 14.24 -8.11 0.21
CA ASP A 212 14.51 -6.76 0.66
C ASP A 212 13.73 -5.74 -0.18
N MET A 213 13.35 -4.63 0.45
CA MET A 213 12.50 -3.60 -0.17
C MET A 213 13.10 -3.05 -1.47
N GLU A 214 14.43 -2.98 -1.58
CA GLU A 214 15.13 -2.52 -2.78
C GLU A 214 15.11 -3.56 -3.91
N GLN A 215 14.92 -4.84 -3.58
CA GLN A 215 14.98 -5.94 -4.53
C GLN A 215 13.60 -6.43 -4.97
N MET A 216 12.54 -6.18 -4.19
CA MET A 216 11.21 -6.73 -4.47
C MET A 216 10.66 -6.38 -5.87
N PHE A 217 11.17 -5.33 -6.51
CA PHE A 217 10.80 -4.91 -7.86
C PHE A 217 11.84 -5.28 -8.94
N SER A 218 12.78 -6.20 -8.66
CA SER A 218 13.91 -6.50 -9.55
C SER A 218 13.76 -7.75 -10.41
N PHE A 219 12.61 -8.42 -10.37
CA PHE A 219 12.34 -9.60 -11.20
C PHE A 219 11.25 -9.36 -12.24
N ASP A 220 11.15 -10.25 -13.20
CA ASP A 220 10.05 -10.29 -14.17
C ASP A 220 9.27 -11.59 -14.05
N LEU A 221 7.95 -11.51 -14.22
CA LEU A 221 7.05 -12.66 -14.20
C LEU A 221 6.40 -12.81 -15.58
N ALA A 222 6.62 -13.94 -16.23
CA ALA A 222 6.05 -14.22 -17.54
C ALA A 222 4.51 -14.20 -17.49
N LYS A 223 3.87 -13.61 -18.50
CA LYS A 223 2.41 -13.36 -18.59
C LYS A 223 1.52 -14.54 -18.16
N PRO A 224 1.79 -15.81 -18.54
CA PRO A 224 0.92 -16.93 -18.14
C PRO A 224 0.81 -17.14 -16.62
N TYR A 225 1.76 -16.62 -15.86
CA TYR A 225 1.83 -16.80 -14.41
C TYR A 225 1.33 -15.59 -13.61
N GLN A 226 1.05 -14.44 -14.27
CA GLN A 226 0.67 -13.19 -13.64
C GLN A 226 -0.77 -13.23 -13.09
N LEU A 227 -1.74 -13.65 -13.88
CA LEU A 227 -3.15 -13.60 -13.51
C LEU A 227 -3.47 -14.29 -12.17
N PRO A 228 -2.97 -15.51 -11.86
CA PRO A 228 -3.19 -16.11 -10.55
C PRO A 228 -2.60 -15.30 -9.40
N VAL A 229 -1.46 -14.64 -9.62
CA VAL A 229 -0.82 -13.76 -8.62
C VAL A 229 -1.69 -12.55 -8.35
N PHE A 230 -2.14 -11.84 -9.41
CA PHE A 230 -3.00 -10.66 -9.27
C PHE A 230 -4.29 -10.99 -8.51
N LYS A 231 -4.92 -12.12 -8.88
CA LYS A 231 -6.15 -12.57 -8.25
C LYS A 231 -5.93 -12.88 -6.76
N ILE A 232 -4.86 -13.60 -6.41
CA ILE A 232 -4.56 -13.91 -4.99
C ILE A 232 -4.35 -12.63 -4.19
N CYS A 233 -3.50 -11.71 -4.67
CA CYS A 233 -3.16 -10.50 -3.93
C CYS A 233 -4.40 -9.67 -3.63
N GLU A 234 -5.25 -9.45 -4.64
CA GLU A 234 -6.49 -8.69 -4.48
C GLU A 234 -7.52 -9.38 -3.58
N GLU A 235 -7.87 -10.65 -3.88
CA GLU A 235 -8.87 -11.38 -3.11
C GLU A 235 -8.42 -11.60 -1.66
N TYR A 236 -7.11 -11.75 -1.43
CA TYR A 236 -6.54 -11.87 -0.09
C TYR A 236 -6.72 -10.58 0.71
N VAL A 237 -6.39 -9.42 0.13
CA VAL A 237 -6.63 -8.11 0.77
C VAL A 237 -8.10 -7.94 1.12
N LEU A 238 -9.00 -8.15 0.16
CA LEU A 238 -10.45 -8.00 0.39
C LEU A 238 -10.95 -8.94 1.48
N LYS A 239 -10.43 -10.16 1.52
CA LYS A 239 -10.84 -11.16 2.51
C LYS A 239 -10.32 -10.83 3.92
N GLN A 240 -9.06 -10.42 4.05
CA GLN A 240 -8.46 -10.11 5.34
C GLN A 240 -8.98 -8.80 5.93
N THR A 241 -9.24 -7.80 5.10
CA THR A 241 -9.79 -6.52 5.57
C THR A 241 -11.31 -6.57 5.78
N GLY A 242 -12.01 -7.51 5.13
CA GLY A 242 -13.46 -7.60 5.14
C GLY A 242 -14.16 -6.41 4.49
N ARG A 243 -13.46 -5.66 3.64
CA ARG A 243 -13.93 -4.41 3.04
C ARG A 243 -13.84 -4.40 1.52
N PHE A 244 -14.66 -3.54 0.92
CA PHE A 244 -14.57 -3.18 -0.49
C PHE A 244 -14.00 -1.76 -0.60
N TYR A 245 -13.13 -1.54 -1.58
CA TYR A 245 -12.48 -0.26 -1.83
C TYR A 245 -13.06 0.36 -3.09
N ASN A 246 -13.66 1.55 -2.96
CA ASN A 246 -14.27 2.24 -4.11
C ASN A 246 -13.22 2.60 -5.17
N THR A 247 -12.02 2.99 -4.74
CA THR A 247 -10.92 3.33 -5.64
C THR A 247 -10.38 2.13 -6.41
N LEU A 248 -10.55 0.89 -5.90
CA LEU A 248 -10.21 -0.33 -6.63
C LEU A 248 -11.12 -0.52 -7.85
N ASN A 249 -12.39 -0.15 -7.77
CA ASN A 249 -13.31 -0.24 -8.90
C ASN A 249 -12.88 0.71 -10.03
N PHE A 250 -12.50 1.95 -9.69
CA PHE A 250 -11.96 2.92 -10.67
C PHE A 250 -10.66 2.45 -11.34
N PHE A 251 -9.89 1.63 -10.69
CA PHE A 251 -8.67 1.04 -11.25
C PHE A 251 -8.98 -0.08 -12.26
N LYS A 252 -10.12 -0.73 -12.13
CA LYS A 252 -10.55 -1.87 -12.98
C LYS A 252 -11.35 -1.44 -14.22
N ASP A 253 -11.96 -0.27 -14.19
CA ASP A 253 -12.75 0.34 -15.28
C ASP A 253 -11.82 1.00 -16.32
#